data_3e7a7855f0da3e7a3ec2ebef13fb501a
#
_entry.id   3e7a7855f0da3e7a3ec2ebef13fb501a
#
_cell.length_a   1.000
_cell.length_b   1.000
_cell.length_c   1.000
_cell.angle_alpha   90.00
_cell.angle_beta   90.00
_cell.angle_gamma   90.00
#
_symmetry.space_group_name_H-M   'P 1'
#
loop_
_entity.id
_entity.type
_entity.pdbx_description
1 polymer ?
#
loop_
_entity_poly.entity_id
_entity_poly.type
_entity_poly.pdbx_seq_one_letter_code
_entity_poly.pdbx_strand_id
1 'polypeptide(L)'
;MCVKEEQSNDIRSSAEPSGLKRPELLRVLESAARLQRIIPDAVLVGGSAAALWADHRSSYDHDHVLEDLEERFEAVLDAVEATDGWVTNRVTPGKIILGELGDVESGVRQLIRKTPLEVAEVVLPSGQTLRVPTPDEILRIKGYLIVRRNQVRDYLDVAALSDRYGIPHAADVLRHIDDYYGDQRGAEAEGVATQLARQLAAPKPVDTRTITQLSQYKGLDARWADWKSVTDVCRSVAVEMVQ
;
A
#
# COMPACT_ATOMS: atom_id res chain seq x y z
N MET A 1 30.09 8.39 41.08
CA MET A 1 30.08 8.73 39.65
C MET A 1 29.29 7.62 38.97
N CYS A 2 27.99 7.82 38.84
CA CYS A 2 27.04 6.81 38.38
C CYS A 2 26.68 7.18 36.92
N VAL A 3 27.16 6.37 35.97
CA VAL A 3 26.81 6.51 34.56
C VAL A 3 25.44 5.92 34.39
N LYS A 4 24.44 6.74 34.10
CA LYS A 4 23.12 6.29 33.66
C LYS A 4 23.29 5.85 32.18
N GLU A 5 23.12 4.55 31.93
CA GLU A 5 22.86 4.02 30.58
C GLU A 5 21.49 4.53 30.15
N GLU A 6 21.49 5.40 29.14
CA GLU A 6 20.32 5.72 28.35
C GLU A 6 19.99 4.49 27.50
N GLN A 7 18.98 3.73 27.93
CA GLN A 7 18.33 2.73 27.08
C GLN A 7 17.56 3.50 26.00
N SER A 8 18.18 3.62 24.85
CA SER A 8 17.54 4.00 23.60
C SER A 8 16.47 2.94 23.28
N ASN A 9 15.23 3.32 23.46
CA ASN A 9 14.06 2.48 23.21
C ASN A 9 13.85 2.43 21.69
N ASP A 10 14.62 1.58 21.00
CA ASP A 10 14.48 1.34 19.55
C ASP A 10 13.26 0.40 19.34
N ILE A 11 12.06 0.97 19.48
CA ILE A 11 10.79 0.33 19.10
C ILE A 11 10.64 0.49 17.57
N ARG A 12 11.59 0.01 16.82
CA ARG A 12 11.37 -0.42 15.44
C ARG A 12 10.84 -1.84 15.52
N SER A 13 9.54 -1.93 15.81
CA SER A 13 8.80 -3.17 15.79
C SER A 13 9.03 -3.87 14.45
N SER A 14 9.77 -4.98 14.48
CA SER A 14 9.82 -5.98 13.43
C SER A 14 8.47 -6.70 13.40
N ALA A 15 7.43 -6.01 12.93
CA ALA A 15 6.12 -6.61 12.76
C ALA A 15 6.23 -7.66 11.67
N GLU A 16 6.13 -8.94 12.03
CA GLU A 16 6.12 -10.03 11.07
C GLU A 16 4.91 -9.87 10.13
N PRO A 17 5.12 -10.03 8.81
CA PRO A 17 4.06 -9.93 7.82
C PRO A 17 3.09 -11.10 7.99
N SER A 18 1.87 -10.82 8.45
CA SER A 18 0.85 -11.85 8.76
C SER A 18 0.20 -12.46 7.52
N GLY A 19 0.17 -11.73 6.41
CA GLY A 19 -0.46 -12.17 5.17
C GLY A 19 0.22 -13.35 4.46
N LEU A 20 1.44 -13.72 4.86
CA LEU A 20 2.15 -14.90 4.30
C LEU A 20 1.44 -16.23 4.56
N LYS A 21 0.46 -16.26 5.45
CA LYS A 21 -0.33 -17.47 5.77
C LYS A 21 -1.46 -17.74 4.77
N ARG A 22 -1.80 -16.78 3.89
CA ARG A 22 -2.87 -16.93 2.88
C ARG A 22 -2.31 -17.51 1.58
N PRO A 23 -2.70 -18.72 1.15
CA PRO A 23 -2.15 -19.35 -0.05
C PRO A 23 -2.36 -18.52 -1.33
N GLU A 24 -3.54 -17.90 -1.49
CA GLU A 24 -3.86 -17.07 -2.65
C GLU A 24 -2.99 -15.83 -2.71
N LEU A 25 -2.80 -15.17 -1.57
CA LEU A 25 -1.92 -13.99 -1.49
C LEU A 25 -0.46 -14.40 -1.71
N LEU A 26 -0.02 -15.51 -1.10
CA LEU A 26 1.35 -16.00 -1.26
C LEU A 26 1.70 -16.24 -2.73
N ARG A 27 0.79 -16.82 -3.53
CA ARG A 27 0.99 -17.00 -4.98
C ARG A 27 1.22 -15.66 -5.69
N VAL A 28 0.47 -14.62 -5.33
CA VAL A 28 0.65 -13.27 -5.88
C VAL A 28 1.99 -12.65 -5.47
N LEU A 29 2.39 -12.82 -4.20
CA LEU A 29 3.67 -12.33 -3.68
C LEU A 29 4.87 -13.05 -4.34
N GLU A 30 4.77 -14.35 -4.61
CA GLU A 30 5.80 -15.09 -5.34
C GLU A 30 5.92 -14.59 -6.80
N SER A 31 4.79 -14.28 -7.45
CA SER A 31 4.79 -13.64 -8.78
C SER A 31 5.42 -12.24 -8.72
N ALA A 32 5.09 -11.46 -7.69
CA ALA A 32 5.69 -10.14 -7.47
C ALA A 32 7.20 -10.21 -7.26
N ALA A 33 7.69 -11.17 -6.46
CA ALA A 33 9.12 -11.39 -6.27
C ALA A 33 9.81 -11.83 -7.58
N ARG A 34 9.12 -12.60 -8.43
CA ARG A 34 9.61 -12.94 -9.78
C ARG A 34 9.76 -11.69 -10.64
N LEU A 35 8.80 -10.76 -10.63
CA LEU A 35 8.91 -9.49 -11.35
C LEU A 35 10.08 -8.64 -10.82
N GLN A 36 10.31 -8.61 -9.53
CA GLN A 36 11.43 -7.87 -8.93
C GLN A 36 12.81 -8.45 -9.28
N ARG A 37 12.91 -9.70 -9.70
CA ARG A 37 14.17 -10.21 -10.28
C ARG A 37 14.48 -9.65 -11.66
N ILE A 38 13.44 -9.25 -12.39
CA ILE A 38 13.56 -8.63 -13.71
C ILE A 38 13.82 -7.12 -13.54
N ILE A 39 13.15 -6.50 -12.57
CA ILE A 39 13.26 -5.07 -12.25
C ILE A 39 13.58 -4.95 -10.74
N PRO A 40 14.88 -5.07 -10.35
CA PRO A 40 15.27 -5.25 -8.94
C PRO A 40 14.92 -4.08 -8.01
N ASP A 41 14.77 -2.87 -8.53
CA ASP A 41 14.43 -1.66 -7.78
C ASP A 41 12.93 -1.35 -7.74
N ALA A 42 12.10 -2.14 -8.44
CA ALA A 42 10.65 -2.05 -8.31
C ALA A 42 10.20 -2.39 -6.87
N VAL A 43 9.25 -1.65 -6.35
CA VAL A 43 8.67 -1.85 -5.02
C VAL A 43 7.22 -2.27 -5.16
N LEU A 44 6.85 -3.41 -4.58
CA LEU A 44 5.46 -3.88 -4.55
C LEU A 44 4.59 -2.89 -3.74
N VAL A 45 3.47 -2.47 -4.30
CA VAL A 45 2.50 -1.58 -3.65
C VAL A 45 1.08 -2.16 -3.76
N GLY A 46 0.08 -1.32 -3.59
CA GLY A 46 -1.32 -1.70 -3.86
C GLY A 46 -1.97 -2.55 -2.79
N GLY A 47 -2.91 -3.38 -3.24
CA GLY A 47 -3.70 -4.24 -2.36
C GLY A 47 -2.90 -5.37 -1.75
N SER A 48 -1.99 -5.94 -2.52
CA SER A 48 -1.14 -7.06 -2.10
C SER A 48 -0.16 -6.65 -1.01
N ALA A 49 0.45 -5.45 -1.09
CA ALA A 49 1.30 -4.91 -0.02
C ALA A 49 0.49 -4.64 1.26
N ALA A 50 -0.71 -4.04 1.16
CA ALA A 50 -1.57 -3.83 2.32
C ALA A 50 -2.01 -5.15 2.96
N ALA A 51 -2.40 -6.14 2.15
CA ALA A 51 -2.80 -7.46 2.62
C ALA A 51 -1.65 -8.23 3.27
N LEU A 52 -0.41 -8.09 2.77
CA LEU A 52 0.77 -8.68 3.38
C LEU A 52 0.94 -8.25 4.84
N TRP A 53 0.74 -6.95 5.13
CA TRP A 53 0.91 -6.40 6.47
C TRP A 53 -0.29 -6.56 7.38
N ALA A 54 -1.52 -6.39 6.87
CA ALA A 54 -2.73 -6.36 7.69
C ALA A 54 -3.50 -7.69 7.72
N ASP A 55 -3.25 -8.61 6.79
CA ASP A 55 -3.93 -9.92 6.68
C ASP A 55 -5.47 -9.85 6.65
N HIS A 56 -6.02 -8.77 6.14
CA HIS A 56 -7.44 -8.47 6.21
C HIS A 56 -8.25 -8.95 5.00
N ARG A 57 -7.59 -9.19 3.86
CA ARG A 57 -8.22 -9.65 2.61
C ARG A 57 -7.21 -10.32 1.68
N SER A 58 -7.69 -11.02 0.67
CA SER A 58 -6.87 -11.46 -0.45
C SER A 58 -6.68 -10.34 -1.48
N SER A 59 -5.61 -10.41 -2.26
CA SER A 59 -5.38 -9.65 -3.50
C SER A 59 -4.95 -10.63 -4.57
N TYR A 60 -5.33 -10.37 -5.82
CA TYR A 60 -5.11 -11.29 -6.95
C TYR A 60 -4.23 -10.68 -8.02
N ASP A 61 -3.82 -9.45 -7.83
CA ASP A 61 -2.96 -8.64 -8.68
C ASP A 61 -1.75 -8.13 -7.89
N HIS A 62 -0.70 -7.73 -8.57
CA HIS A 62 0.39 -6.99 -7.96
C HIS A 62 0.81 -5.78 -8.80
N ASP A 63 0.80 -4.63 -8.15
CA ASP A 63 1.31 -3.38 -8.70
C ASP A 63 2.68 -3.07 -8.10
N HIS A 64 3.58 -2.56 -8.94
CA HIS A 64 4.89 -2.06 -8.52
C HIS A 64 5.03 -0.59 -8.89
N VAL A 65 5.89 0.11 -8.15
CA VAL A 65 6.31 1.45 -8.52
C VAL A 65 7.82 1.51 -8.69
N LEU A 66 8.25 2.40 -9.60
CA LEU A 66 9.63 2.80 -9.83
C LEU A 66 9.72 4.31 -9.72
N GLU A 67 10.84 4.81 -9.20
CA GLU A 67 11.12 6.24 -9.10
C GLU A 67 11.46 6.87 -10.45
N ASP A 68 12.02 6.09 -11.36
CA ASP A 68 12.61 6.51 -12.64
C ASP A 68 12.04 5.77 -13.87
N LEU A 69 10.80 5.26 -13.76
CA LEU A 69 10.16 4.60 -14.91
C LEU A 69 10.06 5.53 -16.12
N GLU A 70 9.83 6.83 -15.92
CA GLU A 70 9.74 7.80 -17.01
C GLU A 70 11.03 7.86 -17.81
N GLU A 71 12.19 7.81 -17.15
CA GLU A 71 13.51 7.95 -17.77
C GLU A 71 13.95 6.67 -18.50
N ARG A 72 13.61 5.49 -17.97
CA ARG A 72 14.04 4.19 -18.53
C ARG A 72 12.88 3.31 -19.00
N PHE A 73 11.78 3.93 -19.41
CA PHE A 73 10.54 3.25 -19.79
C PHE A 73 10.76 2.13 -20.81
N GLU A 74 11.46 2.40 -21.91
CA GLU A 74 11.70 1.40 -22.96
C GLU A 74 12.53 0.23 -22.44
N ALA A 75 13.57 0.49 -21.64
CA ALA A 75 14.40 -0.57 -21.08
C ALA A 75 13.61 -1.47 -20.12
N VAL A 76 12.69 -0.90 -19.34
CA VAL A 76 11.81 -1.66 -18.43
C VAL A 76 10.79 -2.46 -19.26
N LEU A 77 10.20 -1.86 -20.30
CA LEU A 77 9.26 -2.55 -21.19
C LEU A 77 9.93 -3.74 -21.89
N ASP A 78 11.09 -3.52 -22.49
CA ASP A 78 11.87 -4.58 -23.15
C ASP A 78 12.21 -5.72 -22.17
N ALA A 79 12.59 -5.40 -20.93
CA ALA A 79 12.95 -6.39 -19.93
C ALA A 79 11.76 -7.28 -19.52
N VAL A 80 10.56 -6.69 -19.35
CA VAL A 80 9.37 -7.50 -19.02
C VAL A 80 8.90 -8.29 -20.25
N GLU A 81 8.92 -7.73 -21.45
CA GLU A 81 8.51 -8.41 -22.68
C GLU A 81 9.46 -9.56 -23.08
N ALA A 82 10.73 -9.46 -22.73
CA ALA A 82 11.69 -10.56 -22.89
C ALA A 82 11.50 -11.69 -21.87
N THR A 83 10.63 -11.50 -20.87
CA THR A 83 10.42 -12.49 -19.81
C THR A 83 9.40 -13.54 -20.23
N ASP A 84 9.78 -14.81 -20.08
CA ASP A 84 8.87 -15.91 -20.37
C ASP A 84 7.62 -15.86 -19.47
N GLY A 85 6.45 -15.97 -20.11
CA GLY A 85 5.15 -15.89 -19.48
C GLY A 85 4.64 -14.47 -19.20
N TRP A 86 5.31 -13.42 -19.69
CA TRP A 86 4.76 -12.06 -19.69
C TRP A 86 3.89 -11.81 -20.94
N VAL A 87 2.75 -11.14 -20.71
CA VAL A 87 1.86 -10.65 -21.77
C VAL A 87 1.50 -9.20 -21.46
N THR A 88 1.91 -8.28 -22.34
CA THR A 88 1.59 -6.85 -22.20
C THR A 88 0.12 -6.58 -22.58
N ASN A 89 -0.65 -5.99 -21.66
CA ASN A 89 -2.05 -5.62 -21.88
C ASN A 89 -2.21 -4.14 -22.26
N ARG A 90 -1.45 -3.26 -21.62
CA ARG A 90 -1.53 -1.81 -21.86
C ARG A 90 -0.25 -1.11 -21.44
N VAL A 91 0.17 -0.15 -22.23
CA VAL A 91 1.27 0.76 -21.89
C VAL A 91 0.83 2.22 -22.03
N THR A 92 1.41 3.05 -21.17
CA THR A 92 1.38 4.51 -21.29
C THR A 92 2.83 4.98 -21.09
N PRO A 93 3.52 5.43 -22.14
CA PRO A 93 4.94 5.76 -22.09
C PRO A 93 5.29 6.66 -20.93
N GLY A 94 6.36 6.33 -20.22
CA GLY A 94 6.85 7.02 -19.04
C GLY A 94 5.98 6.89 -17.76
N LYS A 95 4.82 6.21 -17.83
CA LYS A 95 3.87 6.22 -16.71
C LYS A 95 3.43 4.83 -16.23
N ILE A 96 3.07 3.95 -17.15
CA ILE A 96 2.40 2.69 -16.81
C ILE A 96 2.77 1.61 -17.82
N ILE A 97 3.10 0.42 -17.31
CA ILE A 97 3.15 -0.86 -18.02
C ILE A 97 2.23 -1.81 -17.28
N LEU A 98 1.17 -2.29 -17.93
CA LEU A 98 0.25 -3.30 -17.40
C LEU A 98 0.33 -4.56 -18.24
N GLY A 99 0.31 -5.69 -17.58
CA GLY A 99 0.36 -6.98 -18.23
C GLY A 99 -0.03 -8.11 -17.27
N GLU A 100 0.30 -9.31 -17.66
CA GLU A 100 0.16 -10.53 -16.88
C GLU A 100 1.52 -11.23 -16.81
N LEU A 101 1.89 -11.73 -15.64
CA LEU A 101 3.05 -12.59 -15.47
C LEU A 101 2.56 -14.00 -15.10
N GLY A 102 2.55 -14.89 -16.09
CA GLY A 102 1.84 -16.17 -15.99
C GLY A 102 0.34 -15.93 -15.99
N ASP A 103 -0.31 -16.18 -14.86
CA ASP A 103 -1.76 -16.01 -14.66
C ASP A 103 -2.09 -14.95 -13.59
N VAL A 104 -1.14 -14.06 -13.30
CA VAL A 104 -1.30 -12.99 -12.31
C VAL A 104 -1.20 -11.63 -12.99
N GLU A 105 -2.26 -10.81 -12.86
CA GLU A 105 -2.24 -9.43 -13.33
C GLU A 105 -1.13 -8.65 -12.62
N SER A 106 -0.35 -7.91 -13.42
CA SER A 106 0.86 -7.24 -12.97
C SER A 106 0.94 -5.83 -13.53
N GLY A 107 1.40 -4.88 -12.72
CA GLY A 107 1.60 -3.51 -13.16
C GLY A 107 2.90 -2.92 -12.67
N VAL A 108 3.52 -2.07 -13.52
CA VAL A 108 4.64 -1.21 -13.15
C VAL A 108 4.24 0.23 -13.42
N ARG A 109 4.42 1.12 -12.44
CA ARG A 109 3.97 2.51 -12.49
C ARG A 109 5.08 3.46 -12.07
N GLN A 110 5.08 4.66 -12.65
CA GLN A 110 5.92 5.75 -12.17
C GLN A 110 5.49 6.15 -10.76
N LEU A 111 6.44 6.27 -9.83
CA LEU A 111 6.18 6.88 -8.52
C LEU A 111 5.78 8.35 -8.72
N ILE A 112 4.65 8.75 -8.14
CA ILE A 112 4.08 10.08 -8.39
C ILE A 112 4.67 11.18 -7.52
N ARG A 113 5.24 10.86 -6.37
CA ARG A 113 5.87 11.81 -5.44
C ARG A 113 7.39 11.80 -5.56
N LYS A 114 8.03 12.88 -5.11
CA LYS A 114 9.50 13.02 -5.15
C LYS A 114 10.18 12.32 -3.98
N THR A 115 9.54 12.32 -2.80
CA THR A 115 10.09 11.64 -1.62
C THR A 115 10.13 10.13 -1.87
N PRO A 116 11.28 9.46 -1.75
CA PRO A 116 11.40 8.02 -1.91
C PRO A 116 10.47 7.24 -0.96
N LEU A 117 10.19 5.97 -1.29
CA LEU A 117 9.44 5.08 -0.41
C LEU A 117 10.32 4.57 0.74
N GLU A 118 9.75 4.43 1.92
CA GLU A 118 10.34 3.66 3.00
C GLU A 118 10.11 2.17 2.73
N VAL A 119 11.17 1.44 2.37
CA VAL A 119 11.10 0.06 1.88
C VAL A 119 11.64 -0.91 2.93
N ALA A 120 10.93 -2.01 3.11
CA ALA A 120 11.35 -3.21 3.84
C ALA A 120 11.58 -4.38 2.87
N GLU A 121 12.42 -5.32 3.28
CA GLU A 121 12.61 -6.60 2.59
C GLU A 121 11.92 -7.71 3.38
N VAL A 122 11.09 -8.49 2.70
CA VAL A 122 10.37 -9.63 3.25
C VAL A 122 10.85 -10.90 2.57
N VAL A 123 11.30 -11.87 3.36
CA VAL A 123 11.67 -13.20 2.84
C VAL A 123 10.41 -14.06 2.75
N LEU A 124 10.10 -14.52 1.56
CA LEU A 124 8.97 -15.41 1.30
C LEU A 124 9.31 -16.86 1.70
N PRO A 125 8.32 -17.74 1.90
CA PRO A 125 8.56 -19.16 2.19
C PRO A 125 9.40 -19.89 1.13
N SER A 126 9.41 -19.43 -0.11
CA SER A 126 10.29 -19.92 -1.18
C SER A 126 11.77 -19.53 -1.02
N GLY A 127 12.10 -18.66 -0.07
CA GLY A 127 13.41 -18.05 0.09
C GLY A 127 13.68 -16.84 -0.81
N GLN A 128 12.72 -16.45 -1.65
CA GLN A 128 12.83 -15.20 -2.43
C GLN A 128 12.63 -13.98 -1.55
N THR A 129 13.35 -12.90 -1.82
CA THR A 129 13.19 -11.61 -1.16
C THR A 129 12.23 -10.74 -1.96
N LEU A 130 11.33 -10.06 -1.27
CA LEU A 130 10.35 -9.13 -1.83
C LEU A 130 10.52 -7.75 -1.20
N ARG A 131 10.72 -6.73 -2.01
CA ARG A 131 10.77 -5.32 -1.60
C ARG A 131 9.35 -4.76 -1.54
N VAL A 132 8.97 -4.28 -0.38
CA VAL A 132 7.63 -3.74 -0.09
C VAL A 132 7.74 -2.45 0.72
N PRO A 133 6.76 -1.54 0.69
CA PRO A 133 6.73 -0.43 1.64
C PRO A 133 6.66 -0.95 3.08
N THR A 134 7.24 -0.21 4.01
CA THR A 134 7.01 -0.47 5.45
C THR A 134 5.51 -0.35 5.79
N PRO A 135 5.05 -0.87 6.95
CA PRO A 135 3.66 -0.67 7.39
C PRO A 135 3.23 0.79 7.42
N ASP A 136 4.10 1.68 7.87
CA ASP A 136 3.83 3.12 7.92
C ASP A 136 3.75 3.72 6.51
N GLU A 137 4.63 3.26 5.63
CA GLU A 137 4.64 3.74 4.25
C GLU A 137 3.40 3.29 3.47
N ILE A 138 2.97 2.02 3.61
CA ILE A 138 1.75 1.58 2.94
C ILE A 138 0.52 2.28 3.51
N LEU A 139 0.52 2.63 4.80
CA LEU A 139 -0.53 3.41 5.42
C LEU A 139 -0.60 4.84 4.82
N ARG A 140 0.55 5.52 4.61
CA ARG A 140 0.62 6.81 3.93
C ARG A 140 0.13 6.71 2.48
N ILE A 141 0.57 5.69 1.73
CA ILE A 141 0.11 5.44 0.36
C ILE A 141 -1.42 5.32 0.33
N LYS A 142 -2.00 4.51 1.21
CA LYS A 142 -3.45 4.29 1.27
C LYS A 142 -4.22 5.54 1.74
N GLY A 143 -3.68 6.26 2.71
CA GLY A 143 -4.22 7.56 3.13
C GLY A 143 -4.26 8.57 1.98
N TYR A 144 -3.17 8.71 1.23
CA TYR A 144 -3.13 9.57 0.04
C TYR A 144 -4.14 9.13 -1.04
N LEU A 145 -4.31 7.83 -1.26
CA LEU A 145 -5.27 7.32 -2.22
C LEU A 145 -6.72 7.58 -1.81
N ILE A 146 -7.04 7.65 -0.52
CA ILE A 146 -8.35 8.15 -0.06
C ILE A 146 -8.57 9.57 -0.57
N VAL A 147 -7.61 10.48 -0.36
CA VAL A 147 -7.71 11.87 -0.83
C VAL A 147 -7.82 11.94 -2.36
N ARG A 148 -7.08 11.12 -3.08
CA ARG A 148 -6.93 11.20 -4.53
C ARG A 148 -8.07 10.57 -5.32
N ARG A 149 -8.58 9.43 -4.88
CA ARG A 149 -9.58 8.63 -5.63
C ARG A 149 -10.81 8.23 -4.82
N ASN A 150 -10.77 8.34 -3.50
CA ASN A 150 -11.89 8.15 -2.58
C ASN A 150 -12.65 6.82 -2.78
N GLN A 151 -11.94 5.68 -2.78
CA GLN A 151 -12.53 4.36 -3.02
C GLN A 151 -12.64 3.54 -1.74
N VAL A 152 -13.68 2.70 -1.63
CA VAL A 152 -13.96 1.80 -0.50
C VAL A 152 -12.74 0.99 -0.07
N ARG A 153 -12.00 0.43 -1.03
CA ARG A 153 -10.83 -0.41 -0.76
C ARG A 153 -9.70 0.34 -0.03
N ASP A 154 -9.56 1.65 -0.23
CA ASP A 154 -8.51 2.41 0.44
C ASP A 154 -8.87 2.70 1.89
N TYR A 155 -10.14 2.97 2.19
CA TYR A 155 -10.64 3.06 3.56
C TYR A 155 -10.51 1.73 4.30
N LEU A 156 -10.83 0.62 3.63
CA LEU A 156 -10.68 -0.73 4.17
C LEU A 156 -9.23 -1.02 4.53
N ASP A 157 -8.29 -0.73 3.62
CA ASP A 157 -6.86 -0.97 3.84
C ASP A 157 -6.33 -0.07 4.98
N VAL A 158 -6.73 1.22 5.05
CA VAL A 158 -6.37 2.12 6.16
C VAL A 158 -6.94 1.63 7.49
N ALA A 159 -8.22 1.24 7.52
CA ALA A 159 -8.85 0.75 8.74
C ALA A 159 -8.15 -0.52 9.25
N ALA A 160 -7.86 -1.48 8.38
CA ALA A 160 -7.21 -2.73 8.76
C ALA A 160 -5.76 -2.53 9.25
N LEU A 161 -4.98 -1.68 8.59
CA LEU A 161 -3.64 -1.32 9.03
C LEU A 161 -3.67 -0.59 10.37
N SER A 162 -4.59 0.39 10.54
CA SER A 162 -4.73 1.14 11.79
C SER A 162 -5.15 0.27 12.97
N ASP A 163 -6.03 -0.70 12.74
CA ASP A 163 -6.42 -1.68 13.75
C ASP A 163 -5.26 -2.58 14.18
N ARG A 164 -4.46 -3.01 13.21
CA ARG A 164 -3.33 -3.91 13.46
C ARG A 164 -2.18 -3.24 14.18
N TYR A 165 -1.83 -2.02 13.80
CA TYR A 165 -0.65 -1.30 14.34
C TYR A 165 -1.01 -0.30 15.45
N GLY A 166 -2.29 -0.12 15.73
CA GLY A 166 -2.80 0.79 16.74
C GLY A 166 -3.24 2.14 16.18
N ILE A 167 -4.42 2.58 16.59
CA ILE A 167 -5.04 3.84 16.12
C ILE A 167 -4.16 5.06 16.42
N PRO A 168 -3.57 5.22 17.63
CA PRO A 168 -2.70 6.37 17.90
C PRO A 168 -1.46 6.41 17.00
N HIS A 169 -0.82 5.26 16.77
CA HIS A 169 0.33 5.17 15.84
C HIS A 169 -0.08 5.52 14.41
N ALA A 170 -1.17 4.95 13.92
CA ALA A 170 -1.67 5.24 12.58
C ALA A 170 -2.02 6.71 12.39
N ALA A 171 -2.63 7.33 13.39
CA ALA A 171 -2.96 8.76 13.37
C ALA A 171 -1.69 9.63 13.33
N ASP A 172 -0.65 9.26 14.10
CA ASP A 172 0.64 9.96 14.08
C ASP A 172 1.31 9.88 12.71
N VAL A 173 1.36 8.71 12.09
CA VAL A 173 1.88 8.52 10.73
C VAL A 173 1.11 9.36 9.71
N LEU A 174 -0.23 9.39 9.79
CA LEU A 174 -1.08 10.05 8.81
C LEU A 174 -1.15 11.57 9.00
N ARG A 175 -0.94 12.11 10.21
CA ARG A 175 -0.89 13.56 10.42
C ARG A 175 0.33 14.22 9.78
N HIS A 176 1.41 13.43 9.56
CA HIS A 176 2.64 13.87 8.90
C HIS A 176 2.69 13.55 7.40
N ILE A 177 1.57 13.15 6.78
CA ILE A 177 1.51 12.75 5.37
C ILE A 177 1.91 13.88 4.40
N ASP A 178 1.76 15.13 4.79
CA ASP A 178 2.15 16.29 3.99
C ASP A 178 3.67 16.36 3.76
N ASP A 179 4.49 15.80 4.65
CA ASP A 179 5.95 15.72 4.49
C ASP A 179 6.36 14.83 3.29
N TYR A 180 5.47 13.91 2.91
CA TYR A 180 5.67 12.95 1.83
C TYR A 180 4.93 13.31 0.55
N TYR A 181 3.74 13.92 0.64
CA TYR A 181 2.85 14.21 -0.48
C TYR A 181 2.58 15.71 -0.69
N GLY A 182 3.30 16.58 0.01
CA GLY A 182 3.15 18.03 -0.15
C GLY A 182 3.42 18.55 -1.55
N ASP A 183 4.28 17.86 -2.31
CA ASP A 183 4.59 18.15 -3.72
C ASP A 183 3.43 17.80 -4.68
N GLN A 184 2.46 17.00 -4.23
CA GLN A 184 1.31 16.56 -5.04
C GLN A 184 0.10 17.48 -4.93
N ARG A 185 0.18 18.55 -4.12
CA ARG A 185 -0.88 19.56 -3.99
C ARG A 185 -0.56 20.82 -4.81
N GLY A 186 -1.61 21.50 -5.28
CA GLY A 186 -1.46 22.85 -5.81
C GLY A 186 -1.06 23.86 -4.73
N ALA A 187 -0.42 24.95 -5.08
CA ALA A 187 0.14 25.94 -4.14
C ALA A 187 -0.89 26.51 -3.14
N GLU A 188 -2.15 26.59 -3.54
CA GLU A 188 -3.26 27.13 -2.70
C GLU A 188 -4.19 26.01 -2.16
N ALA A 189 -3.87 24.73 -2.43
CA ALA A 189 -4.70 23.63 -1.99
C ALA A 189 -4.48 23.33 -0.50
N GLU A 190 -5.55 22.91 0.17
CA GLU A 190 -5.50 22.42 1.54
C GLU A 190 -4.54 21.23 1.68
N GLY A 191 -3.86 21.10 2.83
CA GLY A 191 -2.95 20.01 3.11
C GLY A 191 -3.59 18.63 2.95
N VAL A 192 -2.81 17.66 2.54
CA VAL A 192 -3.28 16.26 2.37
C VAL A 192 -3.77 15.70 3.71
N ALA A 193 -3.05 15.99 4.81
CA ALA A 193 -3.44 15.56 6.16
C ALA A 193 -4.84 16.08 6.55
N THR A 194 -5.12 17.35 6.28
CA THR A 194 -6.43 17.95 6.62
C THR A 194 -7.56 17.35 5.77
N GLN A 195 -7.33 17.17 4.46
CA GLN A 195 -8.31 16.53 3.58
C GLN A 195 -8.57 15.08 4.03
N LEU A 196 -7.51 14.34 4.36
CA LEU A 196 -7.59 12.96 4.81
C LEU A 196 -8.37 12.86 6.13
N ALA A 197 -8.04 13.67 7.14
CA ALA A 197 -8.74 13.68 8.41
C ALA A 197 -10.26 13.92 8.22
N ARG A 198 -10.63 14.86 7.35
CA ARG A 198 -12.05 15.12 7.02
C ARG A 198 -12.73 13.92 6.36
N GLN A 199 -12.06 13.26 5.42
CA GLN A 199 -12.60 12.10 4.73
C GLN A 199 -12.69 10.88 5.64
N LEU A 200 -11.72 10.67 6.55
CA LEU A 200 -11.78 9.62 7.56
C LEU A 200 -12.86 9.88 8.62
N ALA A 201 -13.11 11.14 8.99
CA ALA A 201 -14.19 11.51 9.92
C ALA A 201 -15.58 11.21 9.36
N ALA A 202 -15.77 11.32 8.05
CA ALA A 202 -17.04 11.06 7.37
C ALA A 202 -16.84 10.34 6.04
N PRO A 203 -16.48 9.03 6.04
CA PRO A 203 -16.20 8.28 4.83
C PRO A 203 -17.39 8.27 3.86
N LYS A 204 -17.16 8.80 2.66
CA LYS A 204 -18.14 8.86 1.57
C LYS A 204 -17.47 8.47 0.25
N PRO A 205 -17.15 7.18 0.06
CA PRO A 205 -16.46 6.73 -1.14
C PRO A 205 -17.32 6.91 -2.39
N VAL A 206 -16.67 7.08 -3.54
CA VAL A 206 -17.35 7.29 -4.83
C VAL A 206 -17.92 5.98 -5.41
N ASP A 207 -17.35 4.84 -5.05
CA ASP A 207 -17.76 3.51 -5.51
C ASP A 207 -18.74 2.83 -4.52
N THR A 208 -19.86 3.50 -4.24
CA THR A 208 -20.85 3.06 -3.23
C THR A 208 -21.40 1.65 -3.45
N ARG A 209 -21.44 1.16 -4.70
CA ARG A 209 -21.84 -0.24 -4.99
C ARG A 209 -20.91 -1.24 -4.31
N THR A 210 -19.62 -0.93 -4.17
CA THR A 210 -18.66 -1.79 -3.49
C THR A 210 -19.02 -2.00 -2.02
N ILE A 211 -19.65 -1.01 -1.36
CA ILE A 211 -20.13 -1.14 0.02
C ILE A 211 -21.15 -2.28 0.15
N THR A 212 -22.11 -2.35 -0.76
CA THR A 212 -23.16 -3.39 -0.74
C THR A 212 -22.63 -4.79 -1.09
N GLN A 213 -21.46 -4.86 -1.71
CA GLN A 213 -20.80 -6.08 -2.12
C GLN A 213 -19.60 -6.44 -1.22
N LEU A 214 -19.35 -5.67 -0.17
CA LEU A 214 -18.17 -5.84 0.67
C LEU A 214 -18.10 -7.25 1.28
N SER A 215 -19.22 -7.80 1.72
CA SER A 215 -19.33 -9.18 2.23
C SER A 215 -19.01 -10.28 1.20
N GLN A 216 -18.98 -9.93 -0.10
CA GLN A 216 -18.65 -10.84 -1.20
C GLN A 216 -17.17 -10.74 -1.61
N TYR A 217 -16.41 -9.84 -1.01
CA TYR A 217 -14.98 -9.73 -1.29
C TYR A 217 -14.25 -11.01 -0.88
N LYS A 218 -13.60 -11.63 -1.85
CA LYS A 218 -12.90 -12.90 -1.63
C LYS A 218 -11.80 -12.75 -0.58
N GLY A 219 -11.79 -13.67 0.39
CA GLY A 219 -10.78 -13.68 1.44
C GLY A 219 -10.83 -12.48 2.40
N LEU A 220 -11.93 -11.71 2.41
CA LEU A 220 -12.12 -10.64 3.39
C LEU A 220 -12.36 -11.24 4.77
N ASP A 221 -11.66 -10.73 5.78
CA ASP A 221 -11.93 -11.05 7.18
C ASP A 221 -13.36 -10.60 7.55
N ALA A 222 -14.10 -11.47 8.24
CA ALA A 222 -15.51 -11.26 8.60
C ALA A 222 -15.75 -9.91 9.32
N ARG A 223 -14.79 -9.44 10.10
CA ARG A 223 -14.84 -8.13 10.77
C ARG A 223 -15.00 -6.98 9.79
N TRP A 224 -14.36 -7.06 8.63
CA TRP A 224 -14.35 -6.00 7.62
C TRP A 224 -15.47 -6.12 6.59
N ALA A 225 -16.29 -7.20 6.67
CA ALA A 225 -17.44 -7.38 5.79
C ALA A 225 -18.58 -6.37 6.08
N ASP A 226 -18.56 -5.73 7.24
CA ASP A 226 -19.45 -4.64 7.61
C ASP A 226 -18.78 -3.27 7.42
N TRP A 227 -19.35 -2.45 6.55
CA TRP A 227 -18.87 -1.10 6.31
C TRP A 227 -18.83 -0.21 7.57
N LYS A 228 -19.74 -0.47 8.52
CA LYS A 228 -19.74 0.24 9.79
C LYS A 228 -18.44 0.02 10.56
N SER A 229 -17.93 -1.20 10.60
CA SER A 229 -16.64 -1.51 11.25
C SER A 229 -15.48 -0.74 10.63
N VAL A 230 -15.44 -0.61 9.30
CA VAL A 230 -14.44 0.20 8.58
C VAL A 230 -14.56 1.67 8.98
N THR A 231 -15.77 2.23 8.94
CA THR A 231 -16.00 3.66 9.22
C THR A 231 -15.74 4.01 10.69
N ASP A 232 -16.01 3.13 11.62
CA ASP A 232 -15.76 3.37 13.04
C ASP A 232 -14.25 3.49 13.31
N VAL A 233 -13.43 2.61 12.73
CA VAL A 233 -11.96 2.72 12.84
C VAL A 233 -11.46 3.99 12.15
N CYS A 234 -11.91 4.29 10.93
CA CYS A 234 -11.53 5.51 10.23
C CYS A 234 -11.82 6.78 11.05
N ARG A 235 -13.00 6.85 11.69
CA ARG A 235 -13.37 7.97 12.57
C ARG A 235 -12.45 8.08 13.79
N SER A 236 -12.12 6.94 14.39
CA SER A 236 -11.21 6.94 15.54
C SER A 236 -9.82 7.47 15.14
N VAL A 237 -9.30 7.07 13.98
CA VAL A 237 -8.04 7.62 13.43
C VAL A 237 -8.17 9.12 13.18
N ALA A 238 -9.27 9.59 12.58
CA ALA A 238 -9.49 11.03 12.33
C ALA A 238 -9.52 11.86 13.61
N VAL A 239 -10.12 11.35 14.68
CA VAL A 239 -10.15 12.01 15.99
C VAL A 239 -8.74 12.15 16.57
N GLU A 240 -7.95 11.08 16.52
CA GLU A 240 -6.56 11.09 16.99
C GLU A 240 -5.65 11.99 16.14
N MET A 241 -5.89 12.09 14.81
CA MET A 241 -5.10 12.97 13.92
C MET A 241 -5.20 14.45 14.28
N VAL A 242 -6.26 14.89 14.95
CA VAL A 242 -6.52 16.31 15.28
C VAL A 242 -6.26 16.65 16.76
N GLN A 243 -5.90 15.68 17.57
CA GLN A 243 -5.45 15.87 18.94
C GLN A 243 -3.95 16.22 18.99
#